data_dd3d5ffca4ff91c4f6f893d5d4c95c1b
#
_entry.id   dd3d5ffca4ff91c4f6f893d5d4c95c1b
#
_cell.length_a   1.000
_cell.length_b   1.000
_cell.length_c   1.000
_cell.angle_alpha   90.00
_cell.angle_beta   90.00
_cell.angle_gamma   90.00
#
_symmetry.space_group_name_H-M   'P 1'
#
loop_
_entity.id
_entity.type
_entity.pdbx_description
1 polymer ?
#
loop_
_entity_poly.entity_id
_entity_poly.type
_entity_poly.pdbx_seq_one_letter_code
_entity_poly.pdbx_strand_id
1 'polypeptide(L)'
;CIPCDDFMPPAPKDIDKKVGRDLSSLVDMTVDVTLAMEDKVLGELRAWKPDCIVSDSICIWGKLYAKKLNVPFVCSTTTFAFNQQTARLMKQSLSELLRMLSGMPRINARLRQLRRHGYEIRQFYELLQNDNDTETIVYTSKEFQPMSETFSDKFTFTGPSIAVPKPSGHKKSRPLIYISLGTVLNRQEDFYISCMKALKSEALDVIMSVGGRTDISGLGVIPDNFQVIPRVNQLEVLQEADVFLTHCGMNSVSESLYFGVPMVLFPQQPEEGAVARRVQEVGAGIPLPGREASVIRESILQVLKNARFRVAAGGIGAAYFSSKASICFS
;
A
#
# COMPACT_ATOMS: atom_id res chain seq x y z
N CYS A 1 -12.06 -22.31 -6.10
CA CYS A 1 -11.84 -20.99 -6.67
C CYS A 1 -12.95 -20.66 -7.66
N ILE A 2 -13.54 -19.45 -7.58
CA ILE A 2 -14.50 -18.95 -8.55
C ILE A 2 -13.73 -18.03 -9.49
N PRO A 3 -13.54 -18.37 -10.77
CA PRO A 3 -12.94 -17.45 -11.73
C PRO A 3 -13.94 -16.31 -11.98
N CYS A 4 -13.50 -15.08 -11.81
CA CYS A 4 -14.34 -13.88 -11.94
C CYS A 4 -13.96 -13.02 -13.15
N ASP A 5 -12.91 -13.37 -13.89
CA ASP A 5 -12.37 -12.56 -14.99
C ASP A 5 -13.42 -12.25 -16.08
N ASP A 6 -14.29 -13.23 -16.39
CA ASP A 6 -15.35 -13.07 -17.39
C ASP A 6 -16.52 -12.17 -16.92
N PHE A 7 -16.62 -11.91 -15.62
CA PHE A 7 -17.72 -11.14 -15.04
C PHE A 7 -17.26 -9.77 -14.52
N MET A 8 -15.98 -9.60 -14.34
CA MET A 8 -15.44 -8.34 -13.85
C MET A 8 -15.55 -7.26 -14.93
N PRO A 9 -16.18 -6.12 -14.63
CA PRO A 9 -16.17 -4.99 -15.55
C PRO A 9 -14.72 -4.61 -15.88
N PRO A 10 -14.41 -4.27 -17.13
CA PRO A 10 -13.06 -3.83 -17.49
C PRO A 10 -12.69 -2.60 -16.67
N ALA A 11 -11.47 -2.60 -16.13
CA ALA A 11 -10.97 -1.45 -15.39
C ALA A 11 -11.06 -0.18 -16.26
N PRO A 12 -11.55 0.95 -15.73
CA PRO A 12 -11.59 2.19 -16.50
C PRO A 12 -10.20 2.54 -17.04
N LYS A 13 -10.10 3.01 -18.29
CA LYS A 13 -8.82 3.33 -18.94
C LYS A 13 -7.94 4.32 -18.16
N ASP A 14 -8.57 5.14 -17.31
CA ASP A 14 -7.90 6.15 -16.47
C ASP A 14 -7.92 5.79 -14.98
N ILE A 15 -8.02 4.50 -14.62
CA ILE A 15 -8.12 4.06 -13.23
C ILE A 15 -6.95 4.58 -12.39
N ASP A 16 -5.74 4.54 -12.94
CA ASP A 16 -4.51 5.01 -12.27
C ASP A 16 -4.55 6.49 -11.93
N LYS A 17 -5.34 7.30 -12.68
CA LYS A 17 -5.50 8.74 -12.46
C LYS A 17 -6.67 9.09 -11.56
N LYS A 18 -7.64 8.19 -11.42
CA LYS A 18 -8.92 8.43 -10.72
C LYS A 18 -8.98 7.77 -9.35
N VAL A 19 -8.36 6.61 -9.18
CA VAL A 19 -8.29 5.91 -7.88
C VAL A 19 -7.57 6.82 -6.87
N GLY A 20 -8.22 7.04 -5.73
CA GLY A 20 -7.73 7.91 -4.67
C GLY A 20 -7.95 9.42 -4.86
N ARG A 21 -8.47 9.86 -6.03
CA ARG A 21 -8.75 11.28 -6.31
C ARG A 21 -10.21 11.61 -6.55
N ASP A 22 -11.02 10.62 -6.93
CA ASP A 22 -12.43 10.81 -7.24
C ASP A 22 -13.29 9.74 -6.56
N LEU A 23 -13.94 10.15 -5.49
CA LEU A 23 -14.83 9.30 -4.69
C LEU A 23 -16.00 8.73 -5.52
N SER A 24 -16.54 9.51 -6.45
CA SER A 24 -17.66 9.06 -7.28
C SER A 24 -17.24 7.91 -8.20
N SER A 25 -16.05 7.97 -8.77
CA SER A 25 -15.48 6.88 -9.60
C SER A 25 -15.23 5.60 -8.79
N LEU A 26 -14.79 5.73 -7.53
CA LEU A 26 -14.63 4.57 -6.64
C LEU A 26 -15.98 3.92 -6.31
N VAL A 27 -17.01 4.73 -6.01
CA VAL A 27 -18.37 4.23 -5.77
C VAL A 27 -18.94 3.58 -7.02
N ASP A 28 -18.77 4.16 -8.20
CA ASP A 28 -19.21 3.57 -9.47
C ASP A 28 -18.59 2.19 -9.68
N MET A 29 -17.26 2.10 -9.60
CA MET A 29 -16.54 0.83 -9.75
C MET A 29 -17.02 -0.22 -8.74
N THR A 30 -17.17 0.16 -7.47
CA THR A 30 -17.68 -0.73 -6.42
C THR A 30 -19.07 -1.27 -6.76
N VAL A 31 -19.98 -0.41 -7.20
CA VAL A 31 -21.36 -0.81 -7.54
C VAL A 31 -21.35 -1.69 -8.79
N ASP A 32 -20.61 -1.32 -9.83
CA ASP A 32 -20.53 -2.09 -11.08
C ASP A 32 -19.97 -3.49 -10.82
N VAL A 33 -18.88 -3.62 -10.08
CA VAL A 33 -18.30 -4.93 -9.73
C VAL A 33 -19.25 -5.74 -8.85
N THR A 34 -19.86 -5.10 -7.82
CA THR A 34 -20.83 -5.79 -6.94
C THR A 34 -21.98 -6.39 -7.75
N LEU A 35 -22.58 -5.63 -8.66
CA LEU A 35 -23.74 -6.09 -9.41
C LEU A 35 -23.36 -7.07 -10.52
N ALA A 36 -22.22 -6.88 -11.19
CA ALA A 36 -21.78 -7.79 -12.25
C ALA A 36 -21.44 -9.19 -11.71
N MET A 37 -20.92 -9.28 -10.49
CA MET A 37 -20.56 -10.56 -9.87
C MET A 37 -21.67 -11.16 -9.02
N GLU A 38 -22.79 -10.43 -8.81
CA GLU A 38 -23.83 -10.79 -7.84
C GLU A 38 -24.35 -12.22 -8.06
N ASP A 39 -24.90 -12.51 -9.22
CA ASP A 39 -25.56 -13.79 -9.48
C ASP A 39 -24.61 -14.97 -9.31
N LYS A 40 -23.41 -14.85 -9.85
CA LYS A 40 -22.41 -15.93 -9.80
C LYS A 40 -21.89 -16.14 -8.39
N VAL A 41 -21.41 -15.09 -7.72
CA VAL A 41 -20.76 -15.21 -6.41
C VAL A 41 -21.76 -15.53 -5.32
N LEU A 42 -22.93 -14.87 -5.28
CA LEU A 42 -23.96 -15.19 -4.30
C LEU A 42 -24.56 -16.58 -4.51
N GLY A 43 -24.71 -17.04 -5.76
CA GLY A 43 -25.16 -18.39 -6.06
C GLY A 43 -24.22 -19.44 -5.46
N GLU A 44 -22.93 -19.30 -5.69
CA GLU A 44 -21.89 -20.19 -5.13
C GLU A 44 -21.85 -20.10 -3.59
N LEU A 45 -21.86 -18.88 -3.02
CA LEU A 45 -21.82 -18.70 -1.56
C LEU A 45 -23.05 -19.33 -0.87
N ARG A 46 -24.26 -19.23 -1.48
CA ARG A 46 -25.45 -19.92 -0.96
C ARG A 46 -25.33 -21.43 -1.00
N ALA A 47 -24.69 -21.97 -2.06
CA ALA A 47 -24.44 -23.40 -2.18
C ALA A 47 -23.40 -23.90 -1.16
N TRP A 48 -22.34 -23.13 -0.94
CA TRP A 48 -21.25 -23.47 -0.01
C TRP A 48 -21.60 -23.26 1.46
N LYS A 49 -22.53 -22.33 1.77
CA LYS A 49 -22.93 -21.96 3.13
C LYS A 49 -21.74 -21.69 4.04
N PRO A 50 -20.89 -20.71 3.74
CA PRO A 50 -19.72 -20.42 4.55
C PRO A 50 -20.13 -19.93 5.94
N ASP A 51 -19.33 -20.29 6.96
CA ASP A 51 -19.52 -19.81 8.34
C ASP A 51 -19.03 -18.36 8.51
N CYS A 52 -18.13 -17.90 7.65
CA CYS A 52 -17.56 -16.56 7.67
C CYS A 52 -17.11 -16.15 6.26
N ILE A 53 -17.18 -14.85 5.96
CA ILE A 53 -16.60 -14.27 4.74
C ILE A 53 -15.47 -13.34 5.15
N VAL A 54 -14.26 -13.62 4.64
CA VAL A 54 -13.10 -12.74 4.78
C VAL A 54 -12.87 -12.05 3.44
N SER A 55 -12.78 -10.72 3.43
CA SER A 55 -12.56 -9.95 2.20
C SER A 55 -11.60 -8.80 2.42
N ASP A 56 -10.82 -8.49 1.39
CA ASP A 56 -9.96 -7.30 1.39
C ASP A 56 -10.80 -6.01 1.52
N SER A 57 -10.25 -5.02 2.20
CA SER A 57 -10.91 -3.74 2.47
C SER A 57 -11.29 -2.96 1.19
N ILE A 58 -10.58 -3.18 0.10
CA ILE A 58 -10.91 -2.58 -1.22
C ILE A 58 -12.01 -3.39 -1.92
N CYS A 59 -12.11 -4.69 -1.62
CA CYS A 59 -13.14 -5.59 -2.16
C CYS A 59 -14.48 -5.43 -1.42
N ILE A 60 -15.07 -4.24 -1.49
CA ILE A 60 -16.27 -3.82 -0.74
C ILE A 60 -17.47 -4.77 -0.98
N TRP A 61 -17.53 -5.40 -2.16
CA TRP A 61 -18.57 -6.42 -2.47
C TRP A 61 -18.58 -7.60 -1.50
N GLY A 62 -17.41 -8.01 -0.95
CA GLY A 62 -17.36 -9.07 0.06
C GLY A 62 -18.18 -8.73 1.31
N LYS A 63 -18.04 -7.49 1.82
CA LYS A 63 -18.85 -6.96 2.94
C LYS A 63 -20.34 -6.91 2.59
N LEU A 64 -20.67 -6.47 1.38
CA LEU A 64 -22.05 -6.37 0.92
C LEU A 64 -22.71 -7.76 0.78
N TYR A 65 -21.97 -8.74 0.26
CA TYR A 65 -22.46 -10.12 0.15
C TYR A 65 -22.63 -10.79 1.51
N ALA A 66 -21.67 -10.61 2.43
CA ALA A 66 -21.78 -11.12 3.79
C ALA A 66 -23.03 -10.60 4.48
N LYS A 67 -23.28 -9.28 4.40
CA LYS A 67 -24.48 -8.66 4.96
C LYS A 67 -25.77 -9.19 4.31
N LYS A 68 -25.80 -9.34 2.98
CA LYS A 68 -26.95 -9.86 2.24
C LYS A 68 -27.27 -11.33 2.56
N LEU A 69 -26.23 -12.12 2.87
CA LEU A 69 -26.37 -13.53 3.26
C LEU A 69 -26.56 -13.73 4.76
N ASN A 70 -26.46 -12.68 5.56
CA ASN A 70 -26.43 -12.72 7.01
C ASN A 70 -25.35 -13.67 7.57
N VAL A 71 -24.13 -13.57 7.00
CA VAL A 71 -22.95 -14.37 7.37
C VAL A 71 -21.95 -13.44 8.06
N PRO A 72 -21.27 -13.89 9.13
CA PRO A 72 -20.17 -13.15 9.76
C PRO A 72 -19.15 -12.65 8.74
N PHE A 73 -18.65 -11.43 8.95
CA PHE A 73 -17.71 -10.78 8.06
C PHE A 73 -16.44 -10.36 8.80
N VAL A 74 -15.28 -10.64 8.19
CA VAL A 74 -13.98 -10.17 8.63
C VAL A 74 -13.34 -9.35 7.51
N CYS A 75 -12.94 -8.13 7.82
CA CYS A 75 -12.20 -7.30 6.90
C CYS A 75 -10.71 -7.60 6.99
N SER A 76 -10.06 -7.74 5.85
CA SER A 76 -8.61 -7.88 5.71
C SER A 76 -8.07 -6.62 5.06
N THR A 77 -7.23 -5.83 5.75
CA THR A 77 -6.70 -4.58 5.20
C THR A 77 -5.18 -4.58 5.12
N THR A 78 -4.67 -4.42 3.90
CA THR A 78 -3.24 -4.38 3.57
C THR A 78 -2.67 -2.95 3.57
N THR A 79 -3.50 -1.96 3.86
CA THR A 79 -3.14 -0.54 4.02
C THR A 79 -3.47 -0.09 5.45
N PHE A 80 -3.42 1.21 5.73
CA PHE A 80 -3.89 1.72 7.01
C PHE A 80 -5.38 1.46 7.21
N ALA A 81 -5.75 1.09 8.42
CA ALA A 81 -7.14 1.05 8.81
C ALA A 81 -7.73 2.47 8.86
N PHE A 82 -8.98 2.60 8.44
CA PHE A 82 -9.70 3.87 8.41
C PHE A 82 -10.95 3.82 9.28
N ASN A 83 -11.11 4.86 10.11
CA ASN A 83 -12.34 5.15 10.83
C ASN A 83 -12.69 6.65 10.67
N GLN A 84 -13.77 7.11 11.31
CA GLN A 84 -14.19 8.52 11.21
C GLN A 84 -13.12 9.51 11.72
N GLN A 85 -12.26 9.10 12.64
CA GLN A 85 -11.23 9.96 13.22
C GLN A 85 -10.02 10.04 12.30
N THR A 86 -9.54 8.92 11.76
CA THR A 86 -8.46 8.90 10.78
C THR A 86 -8.85 9.58 9.48
N ALA A 87 -10.12 9.53 9.07
CA ALA A 87 -10.61 10.26 7.90
C ALA A 87 -10.43 11.79 8.04
N ARG A 88 -10.47 12.33 9.26
CA ARG A 88 -10.23 13.77 9.54
C ARG A 88 -8.77 14.18 9.32
N LEU A 89 -7.82 13.24 9.39
CA LEU A 89 -6.40 13.52 9.09
C LEU A 89 -6.15 13.71 7.60
N MET A 90 -7.04 13.23 6.74
CA MET A 90 -6.99 13.52 5.32
C MET A 90 -7.41 14.97 5.12
N LYS A 91 -6.42 15.89 5.12
CA LYS A 91 -6.64 17.30 4.79
C LYS A 91 -7.14 17.39 3.35
N GLN A 92 -8.43 17.55 3.19
CA GLN A 92 -9.03 17.80 1.88
C GLN A 92 -8.83 19.27 1.52
N SER A 93 -8.36 19.52 0.32
CA SER A 93 -8.34 20.87 -0.24
C SER A 93 -9.77 21.34 -0.51
N LEU A 94 -9.97 22.66 -0.55
CA LEU A 94 -11.29 23.22 -0.90
C LEU A 94 -11.80 22.70 -2.26
N SER A 95 -10.91 22.50 -3.22
CA SER A 95 -11.24 21.93 -4.54
C SER A 95 -11.67 20.46 -4.47
N GLU A 96 -11.09 19.67 -3.56
CA GLU A 96 -11.52 18.29 -3.33
C GLU A 96 -12.88 18.21 -2.66
N LEU A 97 -13.13 19.10 -1.69
CA LEU A 97 -14.45 19.22 -1.05
C LEU A 97 -15.53 19.59 -2.06
N LEU A 98 -15.29 20.59 -2.92
CA LEU A 98 -16.23 20.99 -3.97
C LEU A 98 -16.46 19.84 -4.97
N ARG A 99 -15.42 19.12 -5.35
CA ARG A 99 -15.54 17.94 -6.23
C ARG A 99 -16.36 16.83 -5.58
N MET A 100 -16.15 16.56 -4.30
CA MET A 100 -16.93 15.59 -3.53
C MET A 100 -18.41 16.01 -3.50
N LEU A 101 -18.71 17.25 -3.20
CA LEU A 101 -20.09 17.77 -3.17
C LEU A 101 -20.76 17.68 -4.55
N SER A 102 -20.06 18.00 -5.63
CA SER A 102 -20.58 17.88 -7.00
C SER A 102 -20.84 16.42 -7.41
N GLY A 103 -20.11 15.47 -6.87
CA GLY A 103 -20.28 14.02 -7.09
C GLY A 103 -21.45 13.40 -6.31
N MET A 104 -21.96 14.05 -5.25
CA MET A 104 -22.98 13.47 -4.36
C MET A 104 -24.27 13.03 -5.04
N PRO A 105 -24.85 13.76 -6.05
CA PRO A 105 -26.03 13.28 -6.75
C PRO A 105 -25.79 11.93 -7.45
N ARG A 106 -24.64 11.76 -8.08
CA ARG A 106 -24.21 10.51 -8.75
C ARG A 106 -24.03 9.38 -7.72
N ILE A 107 -23.31 9.63 -6.64
CA ILE A 107 -23.13 8.68 -5.53
C ILE A 107 -24.49 8.22 -5.00
N ASN A 108 -25.40 9.14 -4.70
CA ASN A 108 -26.72 8.80 -4.21
C ASN A 108 -27.56 7.98 -5.21
N ALA A 109 -27.39 8.23 -6.52
CA ALA A 109 -28.04 7.41 -7.56
C ALA A 109 -27.52 5.97 -7.54
N ARG A 110 -26.20 5.78 -7.39
CA ARG A 110 -25.57 4.46 -7.30
C ARG A 110 -25.97 3.71 -6.02
N LEU A 111 -26.06 4.39 -4.88
CA LEU A 111 -26.56 3.78 -3.64
C LEU A 111 -28.02 3.37 -3.76
N ARG A 112 -28.88 4.14 -4.48
CA ARG A 112 -30.25 3.71 -4.78
C ARG A 112 -30.30 2.47 -5.65
N GLN A 113 -29.35 2.31 -6.59
CA GLN A 113 -29.23 1.10 -7.40
C GLN A 113 -28.93 -0.13 -6.53
N LEU A 114 -27.94 -0.07 -5.62
CA LEU A 114 -27.66 -1.14 -4.66
C LEU A 114 -28.90 -1.50 -3.81
N ARG A 115 -29.61 -0.48 -3.29
CA ARG A 115 -30.83 -0.70 -2.49
C ARG A 115 -31.93 -1.44 -3.27
N ARG A 116 -32.10 -1.14 -4.58
CA ARG A 116 -33.05 -1.85 -5.45
C ARG A 116 -32.68 -3.33 -5.64
N HIS A 117 -31.38 -3.66 -5.53
CA HIS A 117 -30.89 -5.03 -5.53
C HIS A 117 -30.89 -5.68 -4.13
N GLY A 118 -31.54 -5.04 -3.14
CA GLY A 118 -31.68 -5.61 -1.80
C GLY A 118 -30.46 -5.46 -0.90
N TYR A 119 -29.52 -4.56 -1.21
CA TYR A 119 -28.43 -4.23 -0.32
C TYR A 119 -28.84 -3.14 0.68
N GLU A 120 -28.63 -3.43 1.97
CA GLU A 120 -28.90 -2.48 3.03
C GLU A 120 -27.73 -1.52 3.20
N ILE A 121 -27.79 -0.37 2.53
CA ILE A 121 -26.81 0.68 2.62
C ILE A 121 -27.48 2.05 2.78
N ARG A 122 -27.08 2.81 3.77
CA ARG A 122 -27.67 4.12 4.08
C ARG A 122 -26.87 5.25 3.47
N GLN A 123 -25.54 5.22 3.66
CA GLN A 123 -24.65 6.30 3.29
C GLN A 123 -23.38 5.75 2.64
N PHE A 124 -22.71 6.56 1.82
CA PHE A 124 -21.55 6.13 1.03
C PHE A 124 -20.34 5.73 1.89
N TYR A 125 -20.17 6.35 3.05
CA TYR A 125 -19.03 5.99 3.92
C TYR A 125 -19.12 4.56 4.48
N GLU A 126 -20.33 3.99 4.57
CA GLU A 126 -20.52 2.57 4.94
C GLU A 126 -19.87 1.62 3.93
N LEU A 127 -19.64 2.08 2.68
CA LEU A 127 -18.87 1.34 1.69
C LEU A 127 -17.38 1.35 2.01
N LEU A 128 -16.83 2.46 2.47
CA LEU A 128 -15.40 2.72 2.53
C LEU A 128 -14.79 2.50 3.92
N GLN A 129 -15.59 2.58 4.96
CA GLN A 129 -15.14 2.50 6.34
C GLN A 129 -15.70 1.24 7.00
N ASN A 130 -14.86 0.60 7.79
CA ASN A 130 -15.35 -0.32 8.80
C ASN A 130 -15.66 0.49 10.06
N ASP A 131 -16.84 0.25 10.62
CA ASP A 131 -17.15 0.71 11.96
C ASP A 131 -16.32 -0.10 12.98
N ASN A 132 -16.24 0.41 14.21
CA ASN A 132 -15.50 -0.25 15.27
C ASN A 132 -16.14 -1.59 15.74
N ASP A 133 -17.26 -1.99 15.15
CA ASP A 133 -17.93 -3.27 15.41
C ASP A 133 -17.55 -4.35 14.39
N THR A 134 -16.80 -3.99 13.33
CA THR A 134 -16.37 -4.93 12.29
C THR A 134 -15.04 -5.58 12.64
N GLU A 135 -15.00 -6.91 12.75
CA GLU A 135 -13.76 -7.67 12.89
C GLU A 135 -12.81 -7.33 11.74
N THR A 136 -11.65 -6.79 12.05
CA THR A 136 -10.71 -6.28 11.04
C THR A 136 -9.29 -6.71 11.33
N ILE A 137 -8.67 -7.41 10.39
CA ILE A 137 -7.25 -7.77 10.41
C ILE A 137 -6.47 -6.67 9.69
N VAL A 138 -5.49 -6.08 10.38
CA VAL A 138 -4.65 -4.99 9.86
C VAL A 138 -3.21 -5.47 9.77
N TYR A 139 -2.65 -5.52 8.57
CA TYR A 139 -1.28 -6.03 8.34
C TYR A 139 -0.21 -4.97 8.61
N THR A 140 -0.36 -4.25 9.72
CA THR A 140 0.65 -3.37 10.29
C THR A 140 0.62 -3.43 11.81
N SER A 141 1.55 -2.76 12.50
CA SER A 141 1.52 -2.66 13.96
C SER A 141 0.76 -1.43 14.44
N LYS A 142 0.36 -1.44 15.73
CA LYS A 142 -0.25 -0.27 16.36
C LYS A 142 0.66 0.96 16.34
N GLU A 143 1.97 0.75 16.45
CA GLU A 143 2.98 1.80 16.44
C GLU A 143 3.10 2.48 15.08
N PHE A 144 2.87 1.75 13.99
CA PHE A 144 2.91 2.31 12.63
C PHE A 144 1.55 2.80 12.15
N GLN A 145 0.44 2.25 12.66
CA GLN A 145 -0.91 2.73 12.36
C GLN A 145 -1.14 4.14 12.91
N PRO A 146 -1.50 5.14 12.09
CA PRO A 146 -1.92 6.45 12.61
C PRO A 146 -3.15 6.34 13.50
N MET A 147 -3.15 7.04 14.65
CA MET A 147 -4.27 7.10 15.61
C MET A 147 -4.77 5.70 16.02
N SER A 148 -3.85 4.75 16.23
CA SER A 148 -4.19 3.37 16.58
C SER A 148 -5.06 3.25 17.85
N GLU A 149 -4.98 4.22 18.75
CA GLU A 149 -5.77 4.33 19.99
C GLU A 149 -7.27 4.57 19.73
N THR A 150 -7.65 4.94 18.52
CA THR A 150 -9.07 5.23 18.17
C THR A 150 -9.83 4.01 17.64
N PHE A 151 -9.12 2.91 17.44
CA PHE A 151 -9.70 1.65 16.97
C PHE A 151 -10.08 0.77 18.17
N SER A 152 -11.21 0.06 18.04
CA SER A 152 -11.70 -0.87 19.07
C SER A 152 -10.87 -2.16 19.11
N ASP A 153 -11.21 -3.05 20.03
CA ASP A 153 -10.66 -4.41 20.14
C ASP A 153 -10.99 -5.33 18.95
N LYS A 154 -11.96 -4.92 18.10
CA LYS A 154 -12.26 -5.59 16.82
C LYS A 154 -11.15 -5.45 15.77
N PHE A 155 -10.21 -4.55 15.98
CA PHE A 155 -9.08 -4.34 15.08
C PHE A 155 -7.85 -5.08 15.59
N THR A 156 -7.49 -6.17 14.91
CA THR A 156 -6.29 -6.97 15.22
C THR A 156 -5.13 -6.52 14.35
N PHE A 157 -4.13 -5.90 14.96
CA PHE A 157 -2.90 -5.46 14.29
C PHE A 157 -1.87 -6.60 14.32
N THR A 158 -1.65 -7.25 13.16
CA THR A 158 -0.84 -8.47 13.06
C THR A 158 0.61 -8.23 12.65
N GLY A 159 0.94 -7.00 12.24
CA GLY A 159 2.16 -6.77 11.46
C GLY A 159 2.06 -7.37 10.03
N PRO A 160 3.07 -7.12 9.19
CA PRO A 160 3.04 -7.56 7.80
C PRO A 160 3.20 -9.08 7.68
N SER A 161 2.48 -9.69 6.72
CA SER A 161 2.63 -11.11 6.39
C SER A 161 3.84 -11.30 5.47
N ILE A 162 5.02 -11.51 6.06
CA ILE A 162 6.30 -11.65 5.33
C ILE A 162 6.83 -13.07 5.47
N ALA A 163 7.10 -13.72 4.34
CA ALA A 163 7.85 -14.97 4.29
C ALA A 163 9.36 -14.61 4.26
N VAL A 164 10.00 -14.68 5.42
CA VAL A 164 11.42 -14.29 5.56
C VAL A 164 12.30 -15.24 4.76
N PRO A 165 13.08 -14.74 3.77
CA PRO A 165 14.02 -15.57 3.03
C PRO A 165 15.18 -16.01 3.94
N LYS A 166 15.85 -17.09 3.55
CA LYS A 166 17.09 -17.48 4.23
C LYS A 166 18.15 -16.39 4.04
N PRO A 167 18.96 -16.10 5.08
CA PRO A 167 20.06 -15.15 4.93
C PRO A 167 21.01 -15.60 3.80
N SER A 168 21.40 -14.66 2.94
CA SER A 168 22.28 -14.95 1.80
C SER A 168 23.70 -15.39 2.21
N GLY A 169 24.11 -15.03 3.42
CA GLY A 169 25.45 -15.29 3.93
C GLY A 169 26.55 -14.44 3.26
N HIS A 170 26.20 -13.58 2.34
CA HIS A 170 27.17 -12.68 1.71
C HIS A 170 27.60 -11.57 2.66
N LYS A 171 28.92 -11.44 2.88
CA LYS A 171 29.49 -10.27 3.53
C LYS A 171 29.61 -9.16 2.50
N LYS A 172 28.73 -8.16 2.57
CA LYS A 172 28.88 -6.96 1.74
C LYS A 172 30.12 -6.17 2.14
N SER A 173 30.86 -5.70 1.16
CA SER A 173 32.07 -4.87 1.36
C SER A 173 31.77 -3.37 1.36
N ARG A 174 30.59 -2.99 0.80
CA ARG A 174 30.11 -1.61 0.67
C ARG A 174 28.67 -1.49 1.11
N PRO A 175 28.21 -0.28 1.48
CA PRO A 175 26.80 -0.05 1.70
C PRO A 175 25.97 -0.37 0.46
N LEU A 176 24.81 -0.99 0.65
CA LEU A 176 23.89 -1.35 -0.42
C LEU A 176 22.67 -0.42 -0.41
N ILE A 177 22.45 0.24 -1.54
CA ILE A 177 21.26 1.05 -1.78
C ILE A 177 20.28 0.25 -2.65
N TYR A 178 19.06 0.11 -2.20
CA TYR A 178 17.99 -0.46 -3.00
C TYR A 178 17.11 0.65 -3.57
N ILE A 179 16.75 0.56 -4.86
CA ILE A 179 15.86 1.52 -5.55
C ILE A 179 14.74 0.75 -6.22
N SER A 180 13.49 1.06 -5.88
CA SER A 180 12.32 0.49 -6.55
C SER A 180 11.11 1.42 -6.48
N LEU A 181 10.46 1.63 -7.63
CA LEU A 181 9.23 2.39 -7.76
C LEU A 181 7.98 1.49 -7.84
N GLY A 182 8.10 0.24 -7.40
CA GLY A 182 6.99 -0.71 -7.38
C GLY A 182 6.67 -1.29 -8.76
N THR A 183 5.43 -1.78 -8.93
CA THR A 183 5.03 -2.56 -10.10
C THR A 183 4.13 -1.82 -11.08
N VAL A 184 3.52 -0.71 -10.68
CA VAL A 184 2.47 -0.02 -11.46
C VAL A 184 3.02 1.23 -12.17
N LEU A 185 3.53 2.21 -11.43
CA LEU A 185 4.00 3.49 -11.95
C LEU A 185 5.53 3.56 -12.03
N ASN A 186 6.15 2.56 -12.64
CA ASN A 186 7.61 2.40 -12.71
C ASN A 186 8.25 2.79 -14.04
N ARG A 187 7.49 3.29 -15.02
CA ARG A 187 8.06 3.89 -16.25
C ARG A 187 8.57 5.30 -15.97
N GLN A 188 9.77 5.39 -15.43
CA GLN A 188 10.39 6.64 -14.97
C GLN A 188 11.86 6.67 -15.41
N GLU A 189 12.11 6.47 -16.71
CA GLU A 189 13.45 6.33 -17.29
C GLU A 189 14.36 7.50 -16.89
N ASP A 190 13.89 8.75 -16.99
CA ASP A 190 14.65 9.93 -16.61
C ASP A 190 15.04 9.93 -15.12
N PHE A 191 14.18 9.41 -14.26
CA PHE A 191 14.46 9.30 -12.84
C PHE A 191 15.52 8.24 -12.57
N TYR A 192 15.47 7.09 -13.24
CA TYR A 192 16.50 6.05 -13.12
C TYR A 192 17.85 6.54 -13.62
N ILE A 193 17.88 7.29 -14.72
CA ILE A 193 19.10 7.94 -15.23
C ILE A 193 19.65 8.95 -14.22
N SER A 194 18.78 9.73 -13.57
CA SER A 194 19.17 10.65 -12.50
C SER A 194 19.76 9.91 -11.29
N CYS A 195 19.20 8.75 -10.89
CA CYS A 195 19.75 7.90 -9.83
C CYS A 195 21.15 7.38 -10.18
N MET A 196 21.36 6.92 -11.42
CA MET A 196 22.67 6.47 -11.87
C MET A 196 23.69 7.62 -11.86
N LYS A 197 23.33 8.81 -12.36
CA LYS A 197 24.18 10.01 -12.30
C LYS A 197 24.52 10.41 -10.87
N ALA A 198 23.56 10.27 -9.96
CA ALA A 198 23.71 10.63 -8.54
C ALA A 198 24.76 9.78 -7.82
N LEU A 199 24.79 8.48 -8.10
CA LEU A 199 25.50 7.51 -7.26
C LEU A 199 26.68 6.81 -7.94
N LYS A 200 26.92 7.03 -9.25
CA LYS A 200 27.98 6.34 -10.00
C LYS A 200 29.38 6.46 -9.44
N SER A 201 29.68 7.55 -8.71
CA SER A 201 31.04 7.81 -8.16
C SER A 201 31.11 7.61 -6.64
N GLU A 202 30.02 7.09 -6.02
CA GLU A 202 30.00 6.84 -4.59
C GLU A 202 30.57 5.44 -4.26
N ALA A 203 31.18 5.31 -3.11
CA ALA A 203 31.73 4.04 -2.61
C ALA A 203 30.60 3.17 -2.00
N LEU A 204 29.60 2.82 -2.81
CA LEU A 204 28.43 2.02 -2.45
C LEU A 204 27.98 1.18 -3.65
N ASP A 205 27.19 0.15 -3.39
CA ASP A 205 26.58 -0.68 -4.41
C ASP A 205 25.08 -0.36 -4.52
N VAL A 206 24.51 -0.46 -5.72
CA VAL A 206 23.10 -0.15 -5.98
C VAL A 206 22.43 -1.30 -6.69
N ILE A 207 21.32 -1.77 -6.14
CA ILE A 207 20.36 -2.63 -6.85
C ILE A 207 19.15 -1.76 -7.23
N MET A 208 18.85 -1.68 -8.53
CA MET A 208 17.74 -0.88 -9.05
C MET A 208 16.77 -1.76 -9.82
N SER A 209 15.55 -1.96 -9.25
CA SER A 209 14.45 -2.71 -9.85
C SER A 209 13.55 -1.75 -10.64
N VAL A 210 13.58 -1.85 -11.97
CA VAL A 210 12.93 -0.87 -12.87
C VAL A 210 11.59 -1.32 -13.42
N GLY A 211 11.16 -2.55 -13.10
CA GLY A 211 9.94 -3.15 -13.65
C GLY A 211 10.13 -3.76 -15.04
N GLY A 212 9.27 -4.74 -15.36
CA GLY A 212 9.38 -5.50 -16.63
C GLY A 212 8.96 -4.72 -17.90
N ARG A 213 8.47 -3.48 -17.73
CA ARG A 213 8.04 -2.62 -18.86
C ARG A 213 9.04 -1.52 -19.21
N THR A 214 10.11 -1.37 -18.43
CA THR A 214 11.19 -0.41 -18.69
C THR A 214 12.22 -1.04 -19.62
N ASP A 215 12.58 -0.34 -20.68
CA ASP A 215 13.68 -0.75 -21.56
C ASP A 215 15.03 -0.35 -20.91
N ILE A 216 15.72 -1.35 -20.37
CA ILE A 216 17.02 -1.13 -19.70
C ILE A 216 18.09 -0.65 -20.70
N SER A 217 18.02 -1.08 -21.97
CA SER A 217 18.97 -0.65 -22.99
C SER A 217 18.88 0.85 -23.30
N GLY A 218 17.69 1.43 -23.13
CA GLY A 218 17.43 2.86 -23.27
C GLY A 218 17.95 3.73 -22.13
N LEU A 219 18.37 3.14 -20.99
CA LEU A 219 18.89 3.90 -19.86
C LEU A 219 20.34 4.40 -20.05
N GLY A 220 21.01 3.97 -21.11
CA GLY A 220 22.38 4.33 -21.42
C GLY A 220 23.40 3.44 -20.70
N VAL A 221 24.60 4.00 -20.41
CA VAL A 221 25.67 3.24 -19.74
C VAL A 221 25.36 3.04 -18.27
N ILE A 222 25.25 1.78 -17.87
CA ILE A 222 25.06 1.41 -16.47
C ILE A 222 26.41 1.49 -15.75
N PRO A 223 26.53 2.25 -14.64
CA PRO A 223 27.75 2.33 -13.87
C PRO A 223 28.13 1.00 -13.22
N ASP A 224 29.45 0.74 -13.03
CA ASP A 224 29.97 -0.53 -12.49
C ASP A 224 29.42 -0.90 -11.10
N ASN A 225 29.05 0.09 -10.29
CA ASN A 225 28.47 -0.12 -8.97
C ASN A 225 26.94 -0.30 -8.99
N PHE A 226 26.31 -0.40 -10.18
CA PHE A 226 24.87 -0.61 -10.33
C PHE A 226 24.54 -1.99 -10.91
N GLN A 227 23.54 -2.61 -10.30
CA GLN A 227 22.83 -3.74 -10.87
C GLN A 227 21.40 -3.29 -11.20
N VAL A 228 21.12 -3.11 -12.50
CA VAL A 228 19.81 -2.69 -13.00
C VAL A 228 19.06 -3.89 -13.55
N ILE A 229 17.94 -4.27 -12.96
CA ILE A 229 17.20 -5.47 -13.31
C ILE A 229 15.68 -5.21 -13.33
N PRO A 230 14.94 -5.95 -14.15
CA PRO A 230 13.47 -5.77 -14.23
C PRO A 230 12.77 -6.09 -12.92
N ARG A 231 13.18 -7.17 -12.24
CA ARG A 231 12.56 -7.64 -10.99
C ARG A 231 13.58 -8.33 -10.09
N VAL A 232 13.39 -8.15 -8.79
CA VAL A 232 14.19 -8.80 -7.73
C VAL A 232 13.26 -9.49 -6.74
N ASN A 233 13.80 -10.42 -5.94
CA ASN A 233 13.17 -10.79 -4.69
C ASN A 233 13.42 -9.66 -3.68
N GLN A 234 12.44 -8.77 -3.51
CA GLN A 234 12.58 -7.57 -2.67
C GLN A 234 12.97 -7.90 -1.24
N LEU A 235 12.44 -8.99 -0.68
CA LEU A 235 12.76 -9.39 0.70
C LEU A 235 14.24 -9.80 0.86
N GLU A 236 14.83 -10.47 -0.13
CA GLU A 236 16.25 -10.81 -0.12
C GLU A 236 17.12 -9.56 -0.19
N VAL A 237 16.76 -8.61 -1.06
CA VAL A 237 17.52 -7.36 -1.19
C VAL A 237 17.41 -6.51 0.08
N LEU A 238 16.20 -6.41 0.67
CA LEU A 238 15.99 -5.62 1.88
C LEU A 238 16.71 -6.19 3.11
N GLN A 239 16.96 -7.50 3.19
CA GLN A 239 17.78 -8.07 4.26
C GLN A 239 19.20 -7.48 4.30
N GLU A 240 19.73 -7.05 3.15
CA GLU A 240 21.08 -6.56 3.00
C GLU A 240 21.15 -5.05 2.77
N ALA A 241 20.03 -4.41 2.44
CA ALA A 241 20.01 -2.99 2.12
C ALA A 241 20.31 -2.09 3.33
N ASP A 242 21.05 -1.00 3.07
CA ASP A 242 21.30 0.04 4.07
C ASP A 242 20.34 1.23 3.93
N VAL A 243 19.86 1.51 2.72
CA VAL A 243 18.86 2.53 2.42
C VAL A 243 17.94 2.02 1.30
N PHE A 244 16.67 2.30 1.40
CA PHE A 244 15.69 2.02 0.36
C PHE A 244 15.09 3.32 -0.20
N LEU A 245 15.32 3.61 -1.49
CA LEU A 245 14.57 4.65 -2.20
C LEU A 245 13.30 4.03 -2.78
N THR A 246 12.16 4.44 -2.27
CA THR A 246 10.87 3.79 -2.50
C THR A 246 9.77 4.77 -2.93
N HIS A 247 8.81 4.27 -3.74
CA HIS A 247 7.56 4.97 -4.04
C HIS A 247 6.57 5.01 -2.86
N CYS A 248 6.90 4.37 -1.73
CA CYS A 248 6.09 4.35 -0.51
C CYS A 248 4.80 3.51 -0.58
N GLY A 249 4.71 2.50 -1.44
CA GLY A 249 3.62 1.51 -1.35
C GLY A 249 3.67 0.78 -0.01
N MET A 250 2.50 0.56 0.62
CA MET A 250 2.40 0.05 1.99
C MET A 250 3.18 -1.25 2.22
N ASN A 251 3.09 -2.21 1.29
CA ASN A 251 3.83 -3.47 1.40
C ASN A 251 5.34 -3.24 1.40
N SER A 252 5.86 -2.43 0.45
CA SER A 252 7.28 -2.13 0.36
C SER A 252 7.82 -1.41 1.60
N VAL A 253 7.04 -0.48 2.15
CA VAL A 253 7.38 0.21 3.41
C VAL A 253 7.36 -0.75 4.59
N SER A 254 6.35 -1.60 4.70
CA SER A 254 6.24 -2.60 5.77
C SER A 254 7.39 -3.61 5.72
N GLU A 255 7.79 -4.05 4.53
CA GLU A 255 8.94 -4.93 4.33
C GLU A 255 10.25 -4.24 4.71
N SER A 256 10.42 -2.97 4.31
CA SER A 256 11.59 -2.18 4.68
C SER A 256 11.72 -2.01 6.20
N LEU A 257 10.62 -1.64 6.86
CA LEU A 257 10.58 -1.49 8.32
C LEU A 257 10.83 -2.82 9.04
N TYR A 258 10.29 -3.94 8.51
CA TYR A 258 10.52 -5.28 9.05
C TYR A 258 12.00 -5.63 9.14
N PHE A 259 12.80 -5.27 8.12
CA PHE A 259 14.25 -5.46 8.10
C PHE A 259 15.03 -4.29 8.72
N GLY A 260 14.36 -3.29 9.28
CA GLY A 260 14.99 -2.11 9.87
C GLY A 260 15.72 -1.23 8.85
N VAL A 261 15.30 -1.23 7.58
CA VAL A 261 15.92 -0.45 6.51
C VAL A 261 15.29 0.95 6.44
N PRO A 262 16.07 2.01 6.64
CA PRO A 262 15.59 3.39 6.53
C PRO A 262 15.37 3.78 5.07
N MET A 263 14.49 4.79 4.85
CA MET A 263 13.97 5.08 3.52
C MET A 263 14.21 6.52 3.05
N VAL A 264 14.38 6.67 1.72
CA VAL A 264 14.18 7.92 0.98
C VAL A 264 12.85 7.80 0.22
N LEU A 265 11.93 8.73 0.44
CA LEU A 265 10.51 8.59 0.12
C LEU A 265 10.15 9.38 -1.14
N PHE A 266 9.69 8.69 -2.16
CA PHE A 266 9.30 9.26 -3.46
C PHE A 266 7.86 8.85 -3.85
N PRO A 267 6.83 9.31 -3.10
CA PRO A 267 5.44 8.96 -3.39
C PRO A 267 4.96 9.55 -4.71
N GLN A 268 4.19 8.79 -5.46
CA GLN A 268 3.62 9.17 -6.75
C GLN A 268 2.10 9.28 -6.72
N GLN A 269 1.45 8.71 -5.67
CA GLN A 269 0.01 8.68 -5.47
C GLN A 269 -0.38 9.21 -4.08
N PRO A 270 -1.64 9.65 -3.87
CA PRO A 270 -2.12 10.15 -2.57
C PRO A 270 -1.99 9.16 -1.42
N GLU A 271 -2.27 7.87 -1.67
CA GLU A 271 -2.12 6.80 -0.68
C GLU A 271 -0.65 6.66 -0.25
N GLU A 272 0.25 6.57 -1.23
CA GLU A 272 1.69 6.52 -1.01
C GLU A 272 2.18 7.75 -0.22
N GLY A 273 1.59 8.92 -0.48
CA GLY A 273 1.84 10.15 0.26
C GLY A 273 1.42 10.07 1.73
N ALA A 274 0.36 9.34 2.06
CA ALA A 274 -0.05 9.12 3.44
C ALA A 274 0.93 8.18 4.16
N VAL A 275 1.36 7.11 3.50
CA VAL A 275 2.37 6.19 4.02
C VAL A 275 3.71 6.90 4.20
N ALA A 276 4.14 7.70 3.23
CA ALA A 276 5.38 8.49 3.30
C ALA A 276 5.37 9.46 4.50
N ARG A 277 4.26 10.16 4.74
CA ARG A 277 4.12 11.03 5.93
C ARG A 277 4.30 10.23 7.22
N ARG A 278 3.69 9.04 7.30
CA ARG A 278 3.84 8.20 8.50
C ARG A 278 5.26 7.73 8.72
N VAL A 279 5.99 7.35 7.66
CA VAL A 279 7.41 7.01 7.75
C VAL A 279 8.24 8.18 8.29
N GLN A 280 7.94 9.43 7.86
CA GLN A 280 8.59 10.62 8.41
C GLN A 280 8.26 10.86 9.88
N GLU A 281 6.99 10.73 10.26
CA GLU A 281 6.52 10.92 11.64
C GLU A 281 7.21 9.96 12.62
N VAL A 282 7.40 8.71 12.22
CA VAL A 282 8.13 7.72 13.04
C VAL A 282 9.66 7.85 12.92
N GLY A 283 10.16 8.76 12.09
CA GLY A 283 11.59 9.03 11.94
C GLY A 283 12.36 7.98 11.13
N ALA A 284 11.68 7.11 10.37
CA ALA A 284 12.32 6.02 9.62
C ALA A 284 12.78 6.43 8.20
N GLY A 285 12.58 7.67 7.78
CA GLY A 285 12.98 8.15 6.47
C GLY A 285 12.74 9.64 6.26
N ILE A 286 13.15 10.12 5.08
CA ILE A 286 12.96 11.51 4.66
C ILE A 286 12.33 11.58 3.26
N PRO A 287 11.57 12.64 2.94
CA PRO A 287 11.05 12.85 1.59
C PRO A 287 12.22 13.16 0.63
N LEU A 288 12.08 12.73 -0.62
CA LEU A 288 12.92 13.16 -1.72
C LEU A 288 12.34 14.47 -2.29
N PRO A 289 12.98 15.62 -2.09
CA PRO A 289 12.39 16.92 -2.47
C PRO A 289 12.48 17.24 -3.96
N GLY A 290 13.26 16.48 -4.73
CA GLY A 290 13.48 16.71 -6.16
C GLY A 290 13.99 15.46 -6.88
N ARG A 291 14.06 15.53 -8.21
CA ARG A 291 14.53 14.44 -9.09
C ARG A 291 15.94 14.65 -9.62
N GLU A 292 16.57 15.74 -9.27
CA GLU A 292 17.92 16.11 -9.70
C GLU A 292 18.95 15.18 -9.04
N ALA A 293 19.99 14.82 -9.78
CA ALA A 293 21.01 13.89 -9.30
C ALA A 293 21.68 14.34 -7.98
N SER A 294 21.92 15.65 -7.80
CA SER A 294 22.46 16.20 -6.56
C SER A 294 21.54 15.97 -5.37
N VAL A 295 20.24 16.22 -5.54
CA VAL A 295 19.21 16.06 -4.51
C VAL A 295 19.03 14.60 -4.12
N ILE A 296 19.01 13.69 -5.10
CA ILE A 296 18.95 12.24 -4.86
C ILE A 296 20.19 11.79 -4.05
N ARG A 297 21.37 12.21 -4.49
CA ARG A 297 22.63 11.90 -3.81
C ARG A 297 22.63 12.35 -2.36
N GLU A 298 22.32 13.62 -2.12
CA GLU A 298 22.29 14.21 -0.78
C GLU A 298 21.31 13.49 0.13
N SER A 299 20.09 13.21 -0.35
CA SER A 299 19.06 12.51 0.42
C SER A 299 19.48 11.11 0.82
N ILE A 300 20.04 10.33 -0.12
CA ILE A 300 20.52 8.96 0.16
C ILE A 300 21.69 8.99 1.17
N LEU A 301 22.67 9.85 0.96
CA LEU A 301 23.81 9.96 1.86
C LEU A 301 23.43 10.49 3.26
N GLN A 302 22.43 11.37 3.34
CA GLN A 302 21.89 11.84 4.62
C GLN A 302 21.28 10.69 5.43
N VAL A 303 20.46 9.84 4.79
CA VAL A 303 19.86 8.69 5.45
C VAL A 303 20.92 7.65 5.82
N LEU A 304 21.83 7.35 4.89
CA LEU A 304 22.89 6.36 5.09
C LEU A 304 23.83 6.71 6.26
N LYS A 305 24.21 7.98 6.38
CA LYS A 305 25.16 8.44 7.41
C LYS A 305 24.54 8.68 8.78
N ASN A 306 23.23 8.72 8.88
CA ASN A 306 22.56 9.05 10.14
C ASN A 306 21.84 7.83 10.72
N ALA A 307 22.49 7.19 11.70
CA ALA A 307 22.00 5.97 12.34
C ALA A 307 20.60 6.10 12.98
N ARG A 308 20.12 7.32 13.28
CA ARG A 308 18.77 7.54 13.87
C ARG A 308 17.66 6.96 13.01
N PHE A 309 17.77 7.04 11.67
CA PHE A 309 16.75 6.52 10.77
C PHE A 309 16.67 4.99 10.82
N ARG A 310 17.82 4.33 10.90
CA ARG A 310 17.90 2.88 11.04
C ARG A 310 17.36 2.43 12.41
N VAL A 311 17.68 3.15 13.48
CA VAL A 311 17.15 2.87 14.83
C VAL A 311 15.61 3.00 14.83
N ALA A 312 15.09 4.06 14.22
CA ALA A 312 13.63 4.26 14.14
C ALA A 312 12.96 3.17 13.30
N ALA A 313 13.50 2.83 12.12
CA ALA A 313 12.99 1.75 11.28
C ALA A 313 13.00 0.40 12.02
N GLY A 314 14.10 0.07 12.69
CA GLY A 314 14.24 -1.14 13.50
C GLY A 314 13.28 -1.19 14.70
N GLY A 315 12.95 -0.04 15.29
CA GLY A 315 11.96 0.06 16.37
C GLY A 315 10.56 -0.37 15.90
N ILE A 316 10.12 0.07 14.72
CA ILE A 316 8.86 -0.40 14.11
C ILE A 316 8.96 -1.88 13.73
N GLY A 317 10.09 -2.33 13.18
CA GLY A 317 10.34 -3.74 12.89
C GLY A 317 10.18 -4.64 14.12
N ALA A 318 10.73 -4.23 15.26
CA ALA A 318 10.55 -4.94 16.54
C ALA A 318 9.08 -5.02 16.97
N ALA A 319 8.29 -3.96 16.77
CA ALA A 319 6.87 -3.96 17.05
C ALA A 319 6.09 -4.96 16.19
N TYR A 320 6.49 -5.19 14.93
CA TYR A 320 5.89 -6.21 14.08
C TYR A 320 6.10 -7.63 14.62
N PHE A 321 7.25 -7.94 15.21
CA PHE A 321 7.50 -9.23 15.86
C PHE A 321 6.62 -9.43 17.11
N SER A 322 6.48 -8.38 17.92
CA SER A 322 5.64 -8.41 19.13
C SER A 322 4.16 -8.63 18.80
N SER A 323 3.66 -8.00 17.74
CA SER A 323 2.28 -8.16 17.28
C SER A 323 1.96 -9.60 16.83
N LYS A 324 2.90 -10.26 16.14
CA LYS A 324 2.74 -11.68 15.74
C LYS A 324 2.70 -12.65 16.91
N ALA A 325 3.50 -12.42 17.94
CA ALA A 325 3.53 -13.28 19.12
C ALA A 325 2.19 -13.25 19.88
N SER A 326 1.49 -12.13 19.91
CA SER A 326 0.19 -11.99 20.60
C SER A 326 -0.94 -12.81 19.95
N ILE A 327 -0.84 -13.17 18.68
CA ILE A 327 -1.88 -13.92 17.95
C ILE A 327 -1.72 -15.43 18.11
N CYS A 328 -0.50 -15.91 18.35
CA CYS A 328 -0.25 -17.36 18.51
C CYS A 328 -0.71 -17.91 19.87
N PHE A 329 -1.13 -17.07 20.81
CA PHE A 329 -1.49 -17.47 22.18
C PHE A 329 -2.94 -17.10 22.57
N SER A 330 -3.74 -16.60 21.66
CA SER A 330 -5.18 -16.36 21.83
C SER A 330 -6.01 -17.30 20.96
#